data_825818b93a90fd0f6906c2021fceddbf
#
_entry.id   825818b93a90fd0f6906c2021fceddbf
#
_cell.length_a   1.000
_cell.length_b   1.000
_cell.length_c   1.000
_cell.angle_alpha   90.00
_cell.angle_beta   90.00
_cell.angle_gamma   90.00
#
_symmetry.space_group_name_H-M   'P 1'
#
loop_
_entity.id
_entity.type
_entity.pdbx_description
1 polymer ?
#
loop_
_entity_poly.entity_id
_entity_poly.type
_entity_poly.pdbx_seq_one_letter_code
_entity_poly.pdbx_strand_id
1 'polypeptide(L)'
;MPANKIMKQLNKKRIVITCIIIFSLLVVGGIGFLGYGIYKDTEAFDAKKLLSSGASVMYDKNGEAIYTYGSEENGTRENITYEDLPQVLVDAVVAAEDSRFFEHDGFDLPRIAKAAITNLAAGHIRGGGSTITQQLIKKTYFPNAEKTYTRKLSEVFLAIQAD
;
A
#
# COMPACT_ATOMS: atom_id res chain seq x y z
N MET A 1 18.25 24.69 49.72
CA MET A 1 18.60 25.15 48.33
C MET A 1 17.92 26.49 48.14
N PRO A 2 18.58 27.51 47.60
CA PRO A 2 17.93 28.82 47.41
C PRO A 2 16.87 28.70 46.30
N ALA A 3 15.65 29.23 46.57
CA ALA A 3 14.46 29.21 45.69
C ALA A 3 14.75 29.65 44.25
N ASN A 4 15.71 30.54 44.06
CA ASN A 4 16.14 31.01 42.74
C ASN A 4 16.79 29.93 41.84
N LYS A 5 17.41 28.90 42.41
CA LYS A 5 18.04 27.79 41.69
C LYS A 5 16.98 26.80 41.19
N ILE A 6 15.93 26.61 41.98
CA ILE A 6 14.76 25.73 41.64
C ILE A 6 13.94 26.37 40.52
N MET A 7 13.67 27.68 40.61
CA MET A 7 12.94 28.42 39.56
C MET A 7 13.69 28.41 38.22
N LYS A 8 15.01 28.59 38.24
CA LYS A 8 15.85 28.55 37.05
C LYS A 8 15.87 27.14 36.38
N GLN A 9 15.82 26.08 37.18
CA GLN A 9 15.71 24.71 36.66
C GLN A 9 14.33 24.40 36.07
N LEU A 10 13.26 24.89 36.71
CA LEU A 10 11.88 24.75 36.22
C LEU A 10 11.68 25.45 34.89
N ASN A 11 12.23 26.67 34.75
CA ASN A 11 12.19 27.44 33.49
C ASN A 11 12.97 26.72 32.37
N LYS A 12 14.17 26.17 32.65
CA LYS A 12 14.92 25.38 31.68
C LYS A 12 14.13 24.16 31.17
N LYS A 13 13.51 23.39 32.09
CA LYS A 13 12.68 22.24 31.73
C LYS A 13 11.49 22.64 30.86
N ARG A 14 10.80 23.73 31.21
CA ARG A 14 9.67 24.25 30.41
C ARG A 14 10.12 24.66 29.00
N ILE A 15 11.23 25.38 28.87
CA ILE A 15 11.78 25.77 27.58
C ILE A 15 12.10 24.53 26.73
N VAL A 16 12.78 23.53 27.29
CA VAL A 16 13.13 22.29 26.56
C VAL A 16 11.88 21.55 26.11
N ILE A 17 10.87 21.40 26.98
CA ILE A 17 9.59 20.77 26.61
C ILE A 17 8.89 21.54 25.50
N THR A 18 8.83 22.87 25.59
CA THR A 18 8.24 23.72 24.55
C THR A 18 8.98 23.57 23.21
N CYS A 19 10.31 23.55 23.22
CA CYS A 19 11.10 23.31 22.01
C CYS A 19 10.84 21.93 21.39
N ILE A 20 10.70 20.88 22.21
CA ILE A 20 10.38 19.52 21.75
C ILE A 20 8.98 19.52 21.11
N ILE A 21 7.99 20.16 21.74
CA ILE A 21 6.63 20.24 21.19
C ILE A 21 6.62 20.98 19.86
N ILE A 22 7.28 22.15 19.77
CA ILE A 22 7.36 22.93 18.53
C ILE A 22 8.06 22.11 17.43
N PHE A 23 9.19 21.46 17.76
CA PHE A 23 9.89 20.59 16.83
C PHE A 23 9.02 19.45 16.34
N SER A 24 8.29 18.78 17.24
CA SER A 24 7.35 17.69 16.88
C SER A 24 6.25 18.19 15.94
N LEU A 25 5.69 19.38 16.23
CA LEU A 25 4.65 19.96 15.36
C LEU A 25 5.18 20.33 13.97
N LEU A 26 6.42 20.84 13.88
CA LEU A 26 7.06 21.14 12.60
C LEU A 26 7.33 19.86 11.81
N VAL A 27 7.77 18.77 12.47
CA VAL A 27 8.01 17.47 11.83
C VAL A 27 6.70 16.88 11.32
N VAL A 28 5.66 16.84 12.15
CA VAL A 28 4.33 16.35 11.77
C VAL A 28 3.74 17.18 10.63
N GLY A 29 3.83 18.51 10.72
CA GLY A 29 3.39 19.42 9.66
C GLY A 29 4.15 19.22 8.35
N GLY A 30 5.47 19.02 8.41
CA GLY A 30 6.31 18.74 7.24
C GLY A 30 5.96 17.41 6.58
N ILE A 31 5.76 16.35 7.37
CA ILE A 31 5.32 15.03 6.88
C ILE A 31 3.94 15.14 6.23
N GLY A 32 2.99 15.86 6.88
CA GLY A 32 1.65 16.07 6.34
C GLY A 32 1.67 16.86 5.02
N PHE A 33 2.50 17.89 4.91
CA PHE A 33 2.66 18.68 3.69
C PHE A 33 3.23 17.83 2.53
N LEU A 34 4.27 17.04 2.79
CA LEU A 34 4.85 16.12 1.80
C LEU A 34 3.85 15.05 1.39
N GLY A 35 3.12 14.46 2.34
CA GLY A 35 2.07 13.48 2.08
C GLY A 35 0.94 14.05 1.22
N TYR A 36 0.52 15.27 1.50
CA TYR A 36 -0.49 15.97 0.70
C TYR A 36 -0.02 16.25 -0.75
N GLY A 37 1.25 16.62 -0.93
CA GLY A 37 1.83 16.77 -2.26
C GLY A 37 1.77 15.46 -3.06
N ILE A 38 2.21 14.36 -2.47
CA ILE A 38 2.17 13.02 -3.11
C ILE A 38 0.72 12.61 -3.40
N TYR A 39 -0.21 12.82 -2.47
CA TYR A 39 -1.64 12.54 -2.68
C TYR A 39 -2.21 13.31 -3.88
N LYS A 40 -1.90 14.60 -3.99
CA LYS A 40 -2.36 15.46 -5.08
C LYS A 40 -1.81 15.01 -6.44
N ASP A 41 -0.55 14.56 -6.47
CA ASP A 41 0.12 14.09 -7.69
C ASP A 41 -0.24 12.63 -8.05
N THR A 42 -0.88 11.90 -7.14
CA THR A 42 -1.36 10.54 -7.39
C THR A 42 -2.64 10.62 -8.21
N GLU A 43 -2.68 9.91 -9.35
CA GLU A 43 -3.90 9.83 -10.15
C GLU A 43 -5.05 9.18 -9.36
N ALA A 44 -6.30 9.48 -9.75
CA ALA A 44 -7.46 8.84 -9.14
C ALA A 44 -7.52 7.36 -9.53
N PHE A 45 -8.01 6.52 -8.61
CA PHE A 45 -8.24 5.10 -8.88
C PHE A 45 -9.28 4.92 -10.01
N ASP A 46 -8.94 4.09 -10.98
CA ASP A 46 -9.83 3.71 -12.08
C ASP A 46 -9.89 2.17 -12.19
N ALA A 47 -11.03 1.60 -11.79
CA ALA A 47 -11.25 0.16 -11.84
C ALA A 47 -11.12 -0.44 -13.26
N LYS A 48 -11.33 0.36 -14.32
CA LYS A 48 -11.16 -0.10 -15.70
C LYS A 48 -9.72 -0.52 -16.01
N LYS A 49 -8.74 0.07 -15.35
CA LYS A 49 -7.34 -0.32 -15.50
C LYS A 49 -7.06 -1.75 -15.00
N LEU A 50 -7.87 -2.27 -14.08
CA LEU A 50 -7.74 -3.64 -13.59
C LEU A 50 -8.23 -4.67 -14.62
N LEU A 51 -9.20 -4.29 -15.47
CA LEU A 51 -9.85 -5.17 -16.44
C LEU A 51 -9.13 -5.21 -17.81
N SER A 52 -8.09 -4.40 -18.01
CA SER A 52 -7.48 -4.19 -19.33
C SER A 52 -6.57 -5.31 -19.84
N SER A 53 -6.46 -6.43 -19.14
CA SER A 53 -5.48 -7.50 -19.44
C SER A 53 -6.10 -8.81 -19.97
N GLY A 54 -7.32 -8.76 -20.51
CA GLY A 54 -7.93 -9.92 -21.16
C GLY A 54 -7.17 -10.34 -22.43
N ALA A 55 -7.13 -11.64 -22.73
CA ALA A 55 -6.68 -12.13 -24.03
C ALA A 55 -7.66 -11.70 -25.11
N SER A 56 -7.14 -11.33 -26.30
CA SER A 56 -7.98 -11.07 -27.46
C SER A 56 -8.41 -12.37 -28.08
N VAL A 57 -9.71 -12.60 -28.22
CA VAL A 57 -10.28 -13.81 -28.80
C VAL A 57 -10.87 -13.49 -30.17
N MET A 58 -10.52 -14.28 -31.19
CA MET A 58 -11.13 -14.24 -32.51
C MET A 58 -12.24 -15.29 -32.58
N TYR A 59 -13.42 -14.89 -32.97
CA TYR A 59 -14.58 -15.74 -33.11
C TYR A 59 -14.95 -15.96 -34.56
N ASP A 60 -15.56 -17.10 -34.90
CA ASP A 60 -16.18 -17.37 -36.18
C ASP A 60 -17.55 -16.66 -36.29
N LYS A 61 -18.19 -16.83 -37.47
CA LYS A 61 -19.53 -16.26 -37.71
C LYS A 61 -20.66 -16.83 -36.83
N ASN A 62 -20.42 -17.96 -36.15
CA ASN A 62 -21.37 -18.64 -35.27
C ASN A 62 -21.09 -18.31 -33.79
N GLY A 63 -20.02 -17.53 -33.50
CA GLY A 63 -19.60 -17.18 -32.14
C GLY A 63 -18.68 -18.22 -31.49
N GLU A 64 -18.14 -19.19 -32.26
CA GLU A 64 -17.15 -20.13 -31.76
C GLU A 64 -15.75 -19.50 -31.78
N ALA A 65 -15.00 -19.66 -30.69
CA ALA A 65 -13.64 -19.14 -30.60
C ALA A 65 -12.71 -19.92 -31.53
N ILE A 66 -12.13 -19.21 -32.53
CA ILE A 66 -11.20 -19.79 -33.51
C ILE A 66 -9.76 -19.70 -32.99
N TYR A 67 -9.44 -18.56 -32.38
CA TYR A 67 -8.07 -18.28 -31.93
C TYR A 67 -8.07 -17.29 -30.76
N THR A 68 -7.19 -17.55 -29.78
CA THR A 68 -6.99 -16.65 -28.64
C THR A 68 -5.57 -16.10 -28.69
N TYR A 69 -5.46 -14.77 -28.80
CA TYR A 69 -4.17 -14.09 -28.77
C TYR A 69 -3.70 -13.94 -27.33
N GLY A 70 -2.65 -14.65 -26.96
CA GLY A 70 -1.90 -14.45 -25.72
C GLY A 70 -0.52 -13.89 -26.01
N SER A 71 0.09 -13.14 -25.12
CA SER A 71 1.53 -12.86 -25.21
C SER A 71 2.31 -14.11 -24.76
N GLU A 72 3.46 -14.39 -25.36
CA GLU A 72 4.35 -15.48 -24.93
C GLU A 72 4.70 -15.37 -23.43
N GLU A 73 4.80 -14.15 -22.91
CA GLU A 73 5.08 -13.85 -21.49
C GLU A 73 3.89 -14.06 -20.54
N ASN A 74 2.66 -13.83 -21.02
CA ASN A 74 1.47 -13.76 -20.16
C ASN A 74 0.48 -14.91 -20.36
N GLY A 75 0.70 -15.77 -21.36
CA GLY A 75 -0.22 -16.84 -21.71
C GLY A 75 -1.63 -16.34 -22.12
N THR A 76 -2.56 -17.25 -22.21
CA THR A 76 -3.98 -16.94 -22.39
C THR A 76 -4.59 -16.63 -21.04
N ARG A 77 -5.16 -15.41 -20.88
CA ARG A 77 -5.86 -15.00 -19.66
C ARG A 77 -7.35 -14.95 -19.93
N GLU A 78 -8.10 -15.63 -19.12
CA GLU A 78 -9.56 -15.55 -19.07
C GLU A 78 -9.96 -14.83 -17.79
N ASN A 79 -10.82 -13.81 -17.91
CA ASN A 79 -11.40 -13.13 -16.77
C ASN A 79 -12.54 -13.99 -16.23
N ILE A 80 -12.45 -14.35 -14.98
CA ILE A 80 -13.51 -15.06 -14.24
C ILE A 80 -14.10 -14.12 -13.20
N THR A 81 -15.33 -14.38 -12.78
CA THR A 81 -15.98 -13.62 -11.72
C THR A 81 -15.55 -14.15 -10.34
N TYR A 82 -15.81 -13.37 -9.29
CA TYR A 82 -15.49 -13.81 -7.93
C TYR A 82 -16.27 -15.07 -7.54
N GLU A 83 -17.50 -15.20 -8.03
CA GLU A 83 -18.38 -16.33 -7.79
C GLU A 83 -17.86 -17.63 -8.40
N ASP A 84 -17.05 -17.53 -9.45
CA ASP A 84 -16.43 -18.70 -10.11
C ASP A 84 -15.16 -19.18 -9.38
N LEU A 85 -14.66 -18.41 -8.38
CA LEU A 85 -13.49 -18.78 -7.61
C LEU A 85 -13.83 -19.86 -6.56
N PRO A 86 -13.12 -21.00 -6.54
CA PRO A 86 -13.24 -21.93 -5.43
C PRO A 86 -12.87 -21.27 -4.09
N GLN A 87 -13.70 -21.41 -3.06
CA GLN A 87 -13.46 -20.81 -1.75
C GLN A 87 -12.08 -21.19 -1.19
N VAL A 88 -11.64 -22.42 -1.39
CA VAL A 88 -10.32 -22.87 -0.95
C VAL A 88 -9.16 -22.07 -1.56
N LEU A 89 -9.32 -21.56 -2.80
CA LEU A 89 -8.32 -20.71 -3.44
C LEU A 89 -8.29 -19.34 -2.79
N VAL A 90 -9.47 -18.75 -2.53
CA VAL A 90 -9.60 -17.47 -1.83
C VAL A 90 -8.95 -17.56 -0.45
N ASP A 91 -9.30 -18.59 0.32
CA ASP A 91 -8.77 -18.81 1.68
C ASP A 91 -7.24 -19.01 1.65
N ALA A 92 -6.72 -19.76 0.69
CA ALA A 92 -5.29 -19.99 0.56
C ALA A 92 -4.52 -18.69 0.25
N VAL A 93 -5.02 -17.88 -0.70
CA VAL A 93 -4.40 -16.60 -1.07
C VAL A 93 -4.45 -15.62 0.11
N VAL A 94 -5.61 -15.48 0.75
CA VAL A 94 -5.79 -14.59 1.90
C VAL A 94 -4.89 -15.03 3.06
N ALA A 95 -4.85 -16.31 3.39
CA ALA A 95 -3.99 -16.83 4.46
C ALA A 95 -2.50 -16.60 4.21
N ALA A 96 -2.05 -16.75 2.96
CA ALA A 96 -0.64 -16.62 2.59
C ALA A 96 -0.20 -15.16 2.46
N GLU A 97 -1.00 -14.34 1.78
CA GLU A 97 -0.62 -12.97 1.40
C GLU A 97 -1.10 -11.92 2.39
N ASP A 98 -2.33 -12.07 2.90
CA ASP A 98 -2.96 -11.05 3.72
C ASP A 98 -4.07 -11.61 4.62
N SER A 99 -3.68 -12.27 5.70
CA SER A 99 -4.60 -13.01 6.59
C SER A 99 -5.70 -12.15 7.23
N ARG A 100 -5.62 -10.83 7.13
CA ARG A 100 -6.60 -9.87 7.62
C ARG A 100 -7.25 -9.04 6.51
N PHE A 101 -7.21 -9.55 5.27
CA PHE A 101 -7.70 -8.85 4.08
C PHE A 101 -9.11 -8.29 4.24
N PHE A 102 -10.01 -9.01 4.88
CA PHE A 102 -11.40 -8.59 5.12
C PHE A 102 -11.60 -7.73 6.39
N GLU A 103 -10.51 -7.34 7.07
CA GLU A 103 -10.57 -6.58 8.33
C GLU A 103 -10.02 -5.16 8.21
N HIS A 104 -9.49 -4.77 7.05
CA HIS A 104 -8.86 -3.46 6.83
C HIS A 104 -9.26 -2.86 5.48
N ASP A 105 -9.15 -1.54 5.35
CA ASP A 105 -9.51 -0.75 4.17
C ASP A 105 -8.26 -0.50 3.28
N GLY A 106 -7.90 -1.48 2.45
CA GLY A 106 -6.80 -1.41 1.47
C GLY A 106 -5.39 -1.43 2.05
N PHE A 107 -5.16 -1.10 3.33
CA PHE A 107 -3.85 -1.23 3.98
C PHE A 107 -3.95 -1.63 5.46
N ASP A 108 -3.01 -2.44 5.91
CA ASP A 108 -2.96 -2.96 7.29
C ASP A 108 -1.82 -2.30 8.08
N LEU A 109 -2.14 -1.25 8.85
CA LEU A 109 -1.16 -0.54 9.68
C LEU A 109 -0.50 -1.42 10.75
N PRO A 110 -1.23 -2.25 11.53
CA PRO A 110 -0.62 -3.21 12.46
C PRO A 110 0.36 -4.17 11.80
N ARG A 111 0.04 -4.69 10.61
CA ARG A 111 0.92 -5.57 9.84
C ARG A 111 2.19 -4.85 9.40
N ILE A 112 2.07 -3.62 8.91
CA ILE A 112 3.21 -2.78 8.52
C ILE A 112 4.12 -2.54 9.73
N ALA A 113 3.56 -2.16 10.87
CA ALA A 113 4.32 -1.94 12.10
C ALA A 113 5.03 -3.22 12.58
N LYS A 114 4.34 -4.37 12.57
CA LYS A 114 4.93 -5.67 12.91
C LYS A 114 6.07 -6.03 11.97
N ALA A 115 5.88 -5.87 10.65
CA ALA A 115 6.92 -6.13 9.66
C ALA A 115 8.15 -5.23 9.87
N ALA A 116 7.94 -3.94 10.15
CA ALA A 116 9.04 -3.00 10.43
C ALA A 116 9.85 -3.41 11.66
N ILE A 117 9.19 -3.75 12.77
CA ILE A 117 9.86 -4.19 14.01
C ILE A 117 10.61 -5.50 13.78
N THR A 118 9.98 -6.47 13.09
CA THR A 118 10.58 -7.78 12.83
C THR A 118 11.82 -7.67 11.93
N ASN A 119 11.73 -6.85 10.87
CA ASN A 119 12.84 -6.61 9.95
C ASN A 119 13.99 -5.88 10.64
N LEU A 120 13.68 -4.88 11.48
CA LEU A 120 14.69 -4.16 12.27
C LEU A 120 15.41 -5.09 13.25
N ALA A 121 14.65 -5.92 13.97
CA ALA A 121 15.23 -6.89 14.92
C ALA A 121 16.07 -7.97 14.23
N ALA A 122 15.74 -8.36 13.00
CA ALA A 122 16.45 -9.37 12.23
C ALA A 122 17.68 -8.79 11.48
N GLY A 123 17.78 -7.47 11.32
CA GLY A 123 18.80 -6.82 10.50
C GLY A 123 18.67 -7.05 8.99
N HIS A 124 17.60 -7.68 8.53
CA HIS A 124 17.28 -7.93 7.12
C HIS A 124 15.77 -8.07 6.92
N ILE A 125 15.31 -7.98 5.66
CA ILE A 125 13.89 -8.11 5.33
C ILE A 125 13.47 -9.57 5.47
N ARG A 126 12.68 -9.88 6.50
CA ARG A 126 12.08 -11.19 6.77
C ARG A 126 10.66 -11.32 6.26
N GLY A 127 9.94 -10.21 6.14
CA GLY A 127 8.56 -10.21 5.69
C GLY A 127 8.13 -8.86 5.15
N GLY A 128 7.13 -8.88 4.26
CA GLY A 128 6.48 -7.69 3.71
C GLY A 128 5.24 -7.29 4.51
N GLY A 129 4.98 -5.99 4.62
CA GLY A 129 3.75 -5.45 5.21
C GLY A 129 2.72 -5.03 4.15
N SER A 130 2.91 -5.39 2.87
CA SER A 130 1.98 -5.00 1.81
C SER A 130 0.75 -5.91 1.78
N THR A 131 -0.43 -5.32 1.60
CA THR A 131 -1.71 -6.02 1.44
C THR A 131 -1.91 -6.54 0.02
N ILE A 132 -2.91 -7.39 -0.19
CA ILE A 132 -3.33 -7.86 -1.53
C ILE A 132 -3.70 -6.65 -2.40
N THR A 133 -4.49 -5.70 -1.88
CA THR A 133 -4.88 -4.47 -2.60
C THR A 133 -3.66 -3.67 -3.04
N GLN A 134 -2.68 -3.46 -2.15
CA GLN A 134 -1.42 -2.78 -2.50
C GLN A 134 -0.60 -3.52 -3.57
N GLN A 135 -0.59 -4.85 -3.54
CA GLN A 135 0.09 -5.66 -4.56
C GLN A 135 -0.60 -5.53 -5.93
N LEU A 136 -1.93 -5.53 -5.96
CA LEU A 136 -2.73 -5.31 -7.15
C LEU A 136 -2.45 -3.92 -7.75
N ILE A 137 -2.57 -2.86 -6.95
CA ILE A 137 -2.26 -1.48 -7.34
C ILE A 137 -0.84 -1.37 -7.89
N LYS A 138 0.16 -1.93 -7.21
CA LYS A 138 1.54 -1.93 -7.68
C LYS A 138 1.69 -2.53 -9.07
N LYS A 139 1.06 -3.67 -9.32
CA LYS A 139 1.15 -4.36 -10.62
C LYS A 139 0.44 -3.62 -11.73
N THR A 140 -0.67 -2.95 -11.43
CA THR A 140 -1.52 -2.27 -12.41
C THR A 140 -1.04 -0.85 -12.73
N TYR A 141 -0.73 -0.06 -11.69
CA TYR A 141 -0.38 1.36 -11.83
C TYR A 141 1.12 1.62 -11.91
N PHE A 142 1.95 0.72 -11.38
CA PHE A 142 3.39 0.90 -11.25
C PHE A 142 4.20 -0.33 -11.74
N PRO A 143 3.87 -0.96 -12.89
CA PRO A 143 4.47 -2.25 -13.27
C PRO A 143 6.00 -2.20 -13.40
N ASN A 144 6.55 -1.08 -13.87
CA ASN A 144 7.99 -0.90 -14.15
C ASN A 144 8.60 0.22 -13.30
N ALA A 145 7.90 0.73 -12.28
CA ALA A 145 8.39 1.86 -11.51
C ALA A 145 9.46 1.44 -10.49
N GLU A 146 10.45 2.30 -10.32
CA GLU A 146 11.50 2.13 -9.31
C GLU A 146 10.92 2.05 -7.88
N LYS A 147 11.65 1.37 -7.00
CA LYS A 147 11.28 1.24 -5.58
C LYS A 147 11.60 2.52 -4.82
N THR A 148 10.69 3.49 -4.84
CA THR A 148 10.80 4.75 -4.11
C THR A 148 9.78 4.87 -2.98
N TYR A 149 10.06 5.72 -1.99
CA TYR A 149 9.10 6.00 -0.91
C TYR A 149 7.86 6.74 -1.43
N THR A 150 8.03 7.65 -2.39
CA THR A 150 6.92 8.38 -3.04
C THR A 150 5.97 7.43 -3.71
N ARG A 151 6.48 6.51 -4.57
CA ARG A 151 5.67 5.47 -5.18
C ARG A 151 4.94 4.62 -4.12
N LYS A 152 5.62 4.26 -3.02
CA LYS A 152 5.00 3.44 -1.97
C LYS A 152 3.84 4.17 -1.26
N LEU A 153 3.94 5.48 -1.07
CA LEU A 153 2.84 6.28 -0.55
C LEU A 153 1.69 6.41 -1.56
N SER A 154 1.99 6.60 -2.85
CA SER A 154 0.97 6.58 -3.90
C SER A 154 0.23 5.23 -3.97
N GLU A 155 0.93 4.09 -3.82
CA GLU A 155 0.30 2.77 -3.71
C GLU A 155 -0.69 2.70 -2.54
N VAL A 156 -0.33 3.25 -1.37
CA VAL A 156 -1.23 3.28 -0.19
C VAL A 156 -2.45 4.15 -0.46
N PHE A 157 -2.28 5.34 -1.04
CA PHE A 157 -3.41 6.21 -1.37
C PHE A 157 -4.37 5.58 -2.39
N LEU A 158 -3.84 4.94 -3.43
CA LEU A 158 -4.66 4.21 -4.40
C LEU A 158 -5.33 2.98 -3.79
N ALA A 159 -4.67 2.26 -2.89
CA ALA A 159 -5.25 1.12 -2.21
C ALA A 159 -6.43 1.51 -1.31
N ILE A 160 -6.36 2.66 -0.63
CA ILE A 160 -7.47 3.22 0.16
C ILE A 160 -8.64 3.68 -0.74
N GLN A 161 -8.36 4.13 -1.97
CA GLN A 161 -9.41 4.53 -2.90
C GLN A 161 -10.08 3.33 -3.59
N ALA A 162 -9.39 2.19 -3.64
CA ALA A 162 -9.85 0.97 -4.33
C ALA A 162 -10.76 0.10 -3.46
N ASP A 163 -10.71 0.29 -2.15
CA ASP A 163 -11.45 -0.48 -1.15
C ASP A 163 -12.69 0.27 -0.68
#